data_4b3cf2b3fddf9c41f3835ffa1d1ce4f9
#
_entry.id   4b3cf2b3fddf9c41f3835ffa1d1ce4f9
#
_cell.length_a   1.000
_cell.length_b   1.000
_cell.length_c   1.000
_cell.angle_alpha   90.00
_cell.angle_beta   90.00
_cell.angle_gamma   90.00
#
_symmetry.space_group_name_H-M   'P 1'
#
loop_
_entity.id
_entity.type
_entity.pdbx_description
1 polymer ?
#
loop_
_entity_poly.entity_id
_entity_poly.type
_entity_poly.pdbx_seq_one_letter_code
_entity_poly.pdbx_strand_id
1 'polypeptide(L)'
;MHGYIGHTDYGWWRYLSARPGIHEVNFWRPGGRRFAALSPGEPFFFRLNSPINRIGGFGLFARYASLPVWRAWEVFGPANGVDDERALLERLGRLARRQVGPGDLVGCVAVSECVLFEADEWVNVPATFRPQNLSGAVIDLRIGDGHRLWGECLERAAAVPRFEWVAEASDRLRRGQPQMVMPRLGQGSFRLRCSMPTPAPVR
;
A
#
# COMPACT_ATOMS: atom_id res chain seq x y z
N MET A 1 -15.41 -3.21 -7.79
CA MET A 1 -14.04 -2.74 -7.46
C MET A 1 -13.95 -2.63 -5.95
N HIS A 2 -12.91 -3.18 -5.38
CA HIS A 2 -12.65 -3.13 -3.95
C HIS A 2 -11.41 -2.28 -3.66
N GLY A 3 -11.32 -1.80 -2.43
CA GLY A 3 -10.12 -1.22 -1.87
C GLY A 3 -9.77 -1.89 -0.55
N TYR A 4 -8.56 -1.71 -0.08
CA TYR A 4 -8.11 -2.21 1.21
C TYR A 4 -7.58 -1.07 2.08
N ILE A 5 -8.11 -0.96 3.29
CA ILE A 5 -7.65 0.02 4.26
C ILE A 5 -6.65 -0.68 5.19
N GLY A 6 -5.36 -0.36 5.04
CA GLY A 6 -4.27 -0.94 5.83
C GLY A 6 -3.85 -0.05 6.99
N HIS A 7 -3.59 -0.67 8.16
CA HIS A 7 -3.05 0.04 9.32
C HIS A 7 -1.60 0.44 9.07
N THR A 8 -1.34 1.73 9.06
CA THR A 8 -0.06 2.32 8.69
C THR A 8 0.62 2.98 9.89
N ASP A 9 1.87 2.61 10.13
CA ASP A 9 2.72 3.29 11.11
C ASP A 9 3.06 4.70 10.64
N TYR A 10 2.88 5.69 11.52
CA TYR A 10 3.13 7.09 11.18
C TYR A 10 4.59 7.36 10.82
N GLY A 11 5.54 6.70 11.47
CA GLY A 11 6.97 6.85 11.16
C GLY A 11 7.31 6.33 9.76
N TRP A 12 6.68 5.23 9.31
CA TRP A 12 6.78 4.71 7.94
C TRP A 12 6.22 5.72 6.94
N TRP A 13 5.04 6.22 7.19
CA TRP A 13 4.38 7.22 6.34
C TRP A 13 5.21 8.51 6.25
N ARG A 14 5.65 9.07 7.40
CA ARG A 14 6.46 10.29 7.47
C ARG A 14 7.79 10.14 6.73
N TYR A 15 8.43 8.97 6.84
CA TYR A 15 9.66 8.68 6.12
C TYR A 15 9.47 8.77 4.61
N LEU A 16 8.40 8.18 4.10
CA LEU A 16 8.12 8.12 2.67
C LEU A 16 7.59 9.45 2.12
N SER A 17 6.74 10.17 2.87
CA SER A 17 6.23 11.48 2.45
C SER A 17 7.34 12.52 2.29
N ALA A 18 8.41 12.43 3.09
CA ALA A 18 9.59 13.28 2.94
C ALA A 18 10.45 12.92 1.70
N ARG A 19 10.09 11.91 0.90
CA ARG A 19 10.85 11.41 -0.25
C ARG A 19 9.99 11.30 -1.51
N PRO A 20 9.62 12.41 -2.14
CA PRO A 20 8.64 12.45 -3.23
C PRO A 20 9.06 11.66 -4.48
N GLY A 21 10.32 11.25 -4.58
CA GLY A 21 10.80 10.36 -5.65
C GLY A 21 10.43 8.88 -5.48
N ILE A 22 9.89 8.46 -4.32
CA ILE A 22 9.49 7.08 -4.07
C ILE A 22 8.01 6.92 -4.43
N HIS A 23 7.75 6.31 -5.58
CA HIS A 23 6.39 6.12 -6.12
C HIS A 23 5.86 4.70 -5.96
N GLU A 24 6.74 3.77 -5.59
CA GLU A 24 6.39 2.40 -5.25
C GLU A 24 6.93 2.10 -3.86
N VAL A 25 6.08 1.57 -2.99
CA VAL A 25 6.42 1.28 -1.61
C VAL A 25 6.17 -0.18 -1.28
N ASN A 26 6.92 -0.70 -0.31
CA ASN A 26 6.63 -1.97 0.33
C ASN A 26 5.86 -1.75 1.62
N PHE A 27 4.58 -2.12 1.59
CA PHE A 27 3.79 -2.23 2.81
C PHE A 27 4.00 -3.64 3.39
N TRP A 28 4.89 -3.76 4.38
CA TRP A 28 5.27 -5.04 4.93
C TRP A 28 4.33 -5.52 6.04
N ARG A 29 4.17 -6.85 6.10
CA ARG A 29 3.34 -7.54 7.09
C ARG A 29 4.20 -8.57 7.83
N PRO A 30 4.33 -8.48 9.17
CA PRO A 30 5.06 -9.48 9.93
C PRO A 30 4.51 -10.89 9.71
N GLY A 31 5.42 -11.90 9.64
CA GLY A 31 5.06 -13.30 9.59
C GLY A 31 4.67 -13.86 8.22
N GLY A 32 4.89 -13.13 7.13
CA GLY A 32 4.79 -13.66 5.75
C GLY A 32 3.42 -14.17 5.31
N ARG A 33 2.34 -13.92 6.07
CA ARG A 33 0.98 -14.38 5.73
C ARG A 33 0.52 -13.82 4.40
N ARG A 34 0.00 -14.70 3.54
CA ARG A 34 -0.52 -14.35 2.21
C ARG A 34 -1.49 -13.16 2.29
N PHE A 35 -1.30 -12.22 1.38
CA PHE A 35 -2.25 -11.15 1.12
C PHE A 35 -2.99 -11.45 -0.18
N ALA A 36 -4.31 -11.62 -0.07
CA ALA A 36 -5.17 -11.96 -1.20
C ALA A 36 -6.44 -11.07 -1.20
N ALA A 37 -6.36 -9.91 -0.55
CA ALA A 37 -7.50 -9.02 -0.37
C ALA A 37 -7.80 -8.16 -1.60
N LEU A 38 -6.80 -7.98 -2.49
CA LEU A 38 -6.89 -7.13 -3.67
C LEU A 38 -6.37 -7.85 -4.91
N SER A 39 -6.95 -7.47 -6.05
CA SER A 39 -6.41 -7.73 -7.38
C SER A 39 -5.46 -6.59 -7.79
N PRO A 40 -4.46 -6.85 -8.67
CA PRO A 40 -3.60 -5.78 -9.18
C PRO A 40 -4.40 -4.62 -9.77
N GLY A 41 -4.02 -3.38 -9.43
CA GLY A 41 -4.72 -2.16 -9.82
C GLY A 41 -5.82 -1.71 -8.86
N GLU A 42 -6.18 -2.51 -7.85
CA GLU A 42 -7.13 -2.07 -6.83
C GLU A 42 -6.46 -1.18 -5.75
N PRO A 43 -7.17 -0.16 -5.23
CA PRO A 43 -6.60 0.79 -4.28
C PRO A 43 -6.25 0.18 -2.92
N PHE A 44 -5.08 0.56 -2.42
CA PHE A 44 -4.62 0.31 -1.06
C PHE A 44 -4.52 1.66 -0.32
N PHE A 45 -5.31 1.87 0.71
CA PHE A 45 -5.36 3.10 1.50
C PHE A 45 -4.49 2.99 2.75
N PHE A 46 -3.69 4.01 3.01
CA PHE A 46 -2.79 4.09 4.16
C PHE A 46 -3.51 4.78 5.33
N ARG A 47 -4.14 3.97 6.20
CA ARG A 47 -4.77 4.50 7.42
C ARG A 47 -3.72 4.65 8.51
N LEU A 48 -3.41 5.88 8.86
CA LEU A 48 -2.51 6.21 9.96
C LEU A 48 -3.12 5.76 11.30
N ASN A 49 -2.30 5.11 12.13
CA ASN A 49 -2.72 4.57 13.41
C ASN A 49 -3.08 5.69 14.41
N SER A 50 -3.72 5.29 15.53
CA SER A 50 -3.96 6.19 16.67
C SER A 50 -2.66 6.91 17.09
N PRO A 51 -2.72 8.20 17.47
CA PRO A 51 -3.95 9.01 17.67
C PRO A 51 -4.51 9.68 16.41
N ILE A 52 -3.83 9.59 15.27
CA ILE A 52 -4.17 10.31 14.04
C ILE A 52 -5.51 9.83 13.46
N ASN A 53 -5.66 8.52 13.24
CA ASN A 53 -6.89 7.91 12.71
C ASN A 53 -7.44 8.60 11.44
N ARG A 54 -6.58 8.79 10.44
CA ARG A 54 -6.90 9.40 9.14
C ARG A 54 -6.32 8.54 8.01
N ILE A 55 -6.84 8.69 6.81
CA ILE A 55 -6.23 8.16 5.60
C ILE A 55 -5.18 9.19 5.13
N GLY A 56 -3.92 8.84 5.24
CA GLY A 56 -2.80 9.69 4.89
C GLY A 56 -2.34 9.54 3.44
N GLY A 57 -3.09 8.79 2.63
CA GLY A 57 -2.74 8.56 1.24
C GLY A 57 -3.25 7.20 0.74
N PHE A 58 -2.92 6.89 -0.51
CA PHE A 58 -3.22 5.61 -1.14
C PHE A 58 -2.21 5.29 -2.24
N GLY A 59 -2.31 4.09 -2.77
CA GLY A 59 -1.64 3.68 -4.01
C GLY A 59 -2.38 2.50 -4.61
N LEU A 60 -1.86 1.94 -5.70
CA LEU A 60 -2.46 0.80 -6.37
C LEU A 60 -1.71 -0.48 -6.00
N PHE A 61 -2.43 -1.48 -5.52
CA PHE A 61 -1.85 -2.79 -5.26
C PHE A 61 -1.23 -3.36 -6.54
N ALA A 62 0.04 -3.65 -6.52
CA ALA A 62 0.74 -4.25 -7.66
C ALA A 62 0.91 -5.75 -7.48
N ARG A 63 1.45 -6.17 -6.32
CA ARG A 63 1.82 -7.56 -6.08
C ARG A 63 2.07 -7.87 -4.62
N TYR A 64 1.93 -9.15 -4.27
CA TYR A 64 2.37 -9.69 -2.99
C TYR A 64 3.48 -10.72 -3.18
N ALA A 65 4.47 -10.72 -2.28
CA ALA A 65 5.43 -11.80 -2.11
C ALA A 65 5.77 -12.00 -0.63
N SER A 66 6.15 -13.22 -0.25
CA SER A 66 6.77 -13.51 1.04
C SER A 66 8.27 -13.66 0.81
N LEU A 67 9.08 -12.82 1.44
CA LEU A 67 10.53 -12.76 1.25
C LEU A 67 11.25 -12.80 2.59
N PRO A 68 12.50 -13.33 2.65
CA PRO A 68 13.39 -13.03 3.77
C PRO A 68 13.62 -11.53 3.90
N VAL A 69 13.81 -11.02 5.13
CA VAL A 69 13.97 -9.57 5.37
C VAL A 69 15.13 -8.99 4.57
N TRP A 70 16.28 -9.68 4.53
CA TRP A 70 17.43 -9.23 3.73
C TRP A 70 17.05 -9.04 2.25
N ARG A 71 16.23 -9.97 1.70
CA ARG A 71 15.79 -9.88 0.31
C ARG A 71 14.75 -8.78 0.09
N ALA A 72 13.86 -8.55 1.06
CA ALA A 72 12.93 -7.42 1.02
C ALA A 72 13.68 -6.09 1.01
N TRP A 73 14.82 -6.00 1.76
CA TRP A 73 15.69 -4.83 1.70
C TRP A 73 16.35 -4.66 0.33
N GLU A 74 16.95 -5.70 -0.24
CA GLU A 74 17.56 -5.63 -1.57
C GLU A 74 16.58 -5.20 -2.67
N VAL A 75 15.32 -5.67 -2.59
CA VAL A 75 14.29 -5.39 -3.60
C VAL A 75 13.78 -3.97 -3.49
N PHE A 76 13.45 -3.52 -2.27
CA PHE A 76 12.72 -2.27 -2.06
C PHE A 76 13.60 -1.16 -1.48
N GLY A 77 14.70 -1.46 -0.80
CA GLY A 77 15.57 -0.46 -0.18
C GLY A 77 14.78 0.54 0.67
N PRO A 78 14.98 1.87 0.46
CA PRO A 78 14.26 2.92 1.18
C PRO A 78 12.73 2.91 1.02
N ALA A 79 12.20 2.26 -0.02
CA ALA A 79 10.76 2.08 -0.20
C ALA A 79 10.13 1.17 0.89
N ASN A 80 10.94 0.55 1.73
CA ASN A 80 10.51 -0.08 2.99
C ASN A 80 10.14 0.95 4.09
N GLY A 81 10.32 2.24 3.88
CA GLY A 81 10.01 3.28 4.85
C GLY A 81 11.04 3.42 5.97
N VAL A 82 12.28 3.02 5.72
CA VAL A 82 13.43 3.08 6.64
C VAL A 82 14.72 3.34 5.86
N ASP A 83 15.80 3.76 6.57
CA ASP A 83 17.06 4.15 5.95
C ASP A 83 17.96 2.96 5.57
N ASP A 84 17.88 1.85 6.32
CA ASP A 84 18.73 0.68 6.13
C ASP A 84 18.06 -0.63 6.59
N GLU A 85 18.69 -1.77 6.29
CA GLU A 85 18.19 -3.10 6.66
C GLU A 85 18.09 -3.28 8.18
N ARG A 86 19.01 -2.71 8.94
CA ARG A 86 18.99 -2.79 10.40
C ARG A 86 17.76 -2.11 10.97
N ALA A 87 17.44 -0.90 10.48
CA ALA A 87 16.22 -0.19 10.86
C ALA A 87 14.94 -0.96 10.49
N LEU A 88 14.96 -1.68 9.34
CA LEU A 88 13.87 -2.57 8.94
C LEU A 88 13.69 -3.72 9.95
N LEU A 89 14.77 -4.41 10.30
CA LEU A 89 14.77 -5.50 11.28
C LEU A 89 14.25 -5.04 12.65
N GLU A 90 14.73 -3.90 13.14
CA GLU A 90 14.29 -3.31 14.41
C GLU A 90 12.79 -2.98 14.40
N ARG A 91 12.29 -2.42 13.30
CA ARG A 91 10.89 -2.05 13.17
C ARG A 91 9.98 -3.28 13.07
N LEU A 92 10.38 -4.29 12.30
CA LEU A 92 9.66 -5.56 12.21
C LEU A 92 9.65 -6.28 13.57
N GLY A 93 10.76 -6.26 14.30
CA GLY A 93 10.87 -6.84 15.64
C GLY A 93 9.88 -6.21 16.63
N ARG A 94 9.77 -4.87 16.63
CA ARG A 94 8.79 -4.14 17.46
C ARG A 94 7.35 -4.55 17.16
N LEU A 95 7.00 -4.67 15.86
CA LEU A 95 5.66 -5.09 15.44
C LEU A 95 5.36 -6.54 15.76
N ALA A 96 6.31 -7.42 15.51
CA ALA A 96 6.17 -8.84 15.79
C ALA A 96 6.26 -9.17 17.29
N ARG A 97 6.68 -8.21 18.12
CA ARG A 97 6.98 -8.39 19.56
C ARG A 97 7.95 -9.55 19.82
N ARG A 98 8.91 -9.73 18.94
CA ARG A 98 9.99 -10.71 19.03
C ARG A 98 11.20 -10.23 18.25
N GLN A 99 12.35 -10.83 18.51
CA GLN A 99 13.53 -10.61 17.68
C GLN A 99 13.26 -11.14 16.25
N VAL A 100 13.61 -10.34 15.25
CA VAL A 100 13.51 -10.68 13.83
C VAL A 100 14.92 -10.67 13.24
N GLY A 101 15.28 -11.78 12.59
CA GLY A 101 16.56 -11.92 11.90
C GLY A 101 16.43 -11.69 10.38
N PRO A 102 17.58 -11.53 9.68
CA PRO A 102 17.58 -11.30 8.22
C PRO A 102 16.89 -12.41 7.41
N GLY A 103 16.94 -13.67 7.89
CA GLY A 103 16.31 -14.83 7.25
C GLY A 103 14.82 -15.00 7.55
N ASP A 104 14.26 -14.25 8.48
CA ASP A 104 12.82 -14.33 8.80
C ASP A 104 11.97 -13.86 7.62
N LEU A 105 10.82 -14.52 7.42
CA LEU A 105 9.90 -14.16 6.35
C LEU A 105 9.06 -12.93 6.71
N VAL A 106 9.00 -11.99 5.79
CA VAL A 106 8.10 -10.84 5.81
C VAL A 106 7.21 -10.84 4.57
N GLY A 107 5.92 -10.55 4.77
CA GLY A 107 5.00 -10.34 3.66
C GLY A 107 5.22 -8.96 3.05
N CYS A 108 5.53 -8.90 1.77
CA CYS A 108 5.76 -7.69 0.99
C CYS A 108 4.55 -7.41 0.11
N VAL A 109 3.81 -6.37 0.43
CA VAL A 109 2.72 -5.84 -0.41
C VAL A 109 3.29 -4.66 -1.20
N ALA A 110 3.62 -4.90 -2.46
CA ALA A 110 4.08 -3.84 -3.36
C ALA A 110 2.87 -2.98 -3.76
N VAL A 111 2.98 -1.69 -3.46
CA VAL A 111 1.98 -0.68 -3.80
C VAL A 111 2.65 0.36 -4.68
N SER A 112 2.15 0.55 -5.88
CA SER A 112 2.64 1.50 -6.87
C SER A 112 1.73 2.73 -6.98
N GLU A 113 2.16 3.73 -7.74
CA GLU A 113 1.42 4.97 -7.96
C GLU A 113 0.99 5.63 -6.63
N CYS A 114 1.88 5.60 -5.64
CA CYS A 114 1.57 6.10 -4.31
C CYS A 114 1.41 7.63 -4.28
N VAL A 115 0.30 8.07 -3.69
CA VAL A 115 0.02 9.46 -3.33
C VAL A 115 -0.04 9.54 -1.82
N LEU A 116 0.86 10.30 -1.21
CA LEU A 116 0.85 10.59 0.22
C LEU A 116 0.39 12.03 0.40
N PHE A 117 -0.67 12.22 1.16
CA PHE A 117 -1.32 13.53 1.34
C PHE A 117 -0.61 14.35 2.40
N GLU A 118 -0.58 15.67 2.26
CA GLU A 118 -0.16 16.56 3.33
C GLU A 118 -1.13 16.45 4.53
N ALA A 119 -0.69 16.87 5.70
CA ALA A 119 -1.43 16.61 6.94
C ALA A 119 -2.82 17.26 6.99
N ASP A 120 -3.00 18.40 6.36
CA ASP A 120 -4.27 19.13 6.22
C ASP A 120 -5.19 18.53 5.15
N GLU A 121 -4.65 17.67 4.29
CA GLU A 121 -5.39 16.96 3.24
C GLU A 121 -5.84 15.56 3.62
N TRP A 122 -5.51 15.07 4.82
CA TRP A 122 -5.88 13.70 5.24
C TRP A 122 -7.39 13.49 5.23
N VAL A 123 -7.80 12.34 4.69
CA VAL A 123 -9.20 11.96 4.55
C VAL A 123 -9.71 11.25 5.81
N ASN A 124 -10.99 11.46 6.11
CA ASN A 124 -11.64 10.76 7.21
C ASN A 124 -11.75 9.25 6.93
N VAL A 125 -11.46 8.45 7.95
CA VAL A 125 -11.69 7.00 7.87
C VAL A 125 -13.21 6.75 7.74
N PRO A 126 -13.65 5.81 6.86
CA PRO A 126 -15.04 5.44 6.74
C PRO A 126 -15.65 5.02 8.09
N ALA A 127 -16.89 5.45 8.36
CA ALA A 127 -17.59 5.09 9.60
C ALA A 127 -17.82 3.57 9.73
N THR A 128 -17.85 2.87 8.60
CA THR A 128 -17.97 1.40 8.53
C THR A 128 -16.67 0.67 8.89
N PHE A 129 -15.52 1.37 8.91
CA PHE A 129 -14.25 0.79 9.32
C PHE A 129 -14.18 0.68 10.84
N ARG A 130 -14.22 -0.54 11.36
CA ARG A 130 -14.24 -0.80 12.80
C ARG A 130 -12.83 -0.88 13.39
N PRO A 131 -12.60 -0.39 14.62
CA PRO A 131 -11.30 -0.49 15.31
C PRO A 131 -10.80 -1.93 15.48
N GLN A 132 -11.70 -2.90 15.54
CA GLN A 132 -11.39 -4.33 15.68
C GLN A 132 -10.73 -4.95 14.44
N ASN A 133 -10.71 -4.26 13.32
CA ASN A 133 -10.04 -4.73 12.09
C ASN A 133 -8.51 -4.66 12.22
N LEU A 134 -7.93 -5.48 13.11
CA LEU A 134 -6.50 -5.46 13.47
C LEU A 134 -5.52 -5.58 12.29
N SER A 135 -5.97 -6.18 11.19
CA SER A 135 -5.13 -6.38 9.99
C SER A 135 -5.47 -5.43 8.85
N GLY A 136 -6.47 -4.57 9.02
CA GLY A 136 -7.10 -3.78 7.97
C GLY A 136 -8.39 -4.43 7.45
N ALA A 137 -9.07 -3.79 6.50
CA ALA A 137 -10.34 -4.25 5.95
C ALA A 137 -10.49 -3.95 4.47
N VAL A 138 -11.21 -4.84 3.77
CA VAL A 138 -11.72 -4.59 2.41
C VAL A 138 -12.94 -3.68 2.47
N ILE A 139 -13.05 -2.77 1.51
CA ILE A 139 -14.18 -1.86 1.34
C ILE A 139 -14.64 -1.87 -0.11
N ASP A 140 -15.97 -1.88 -0.35
CA ASP A 140 -16.52 -1.73 -1.70
C ASP A 140 -16.54 -0.26 -2.11
N LEU A 141 -15.79 0.07 -3.16
CA LEU A 141 -15.61 1.43 -3.65
C LEU A 141 -16.70 1.90 -4.61
N ARG A 142 -17.73 1.08 -4.85
CA ARG A 142 -18.85 1.41 -5.74
C ARG A 142 -20.01 2.05 -5.00
N ILE A 143 -20.09 1.88 -3.69
CA ILE A 143 -21.24 2.28 -2.87
C ILE A 143 -20.82 2.93 -1.54
N GLY A 144 -21.68 3.78 -1.01
CA GLY A 144 -21.61 4.30 0.36
C GLY A 144 -20.28 4.95 0.72
N ASP A 145 -19.79 4.64 1.91
CA ASP A 145 -18.55 5.19 2.46
C ASP A 145 -17.31 4.89 1.61
N GLY A 146 -17.28 3.74 0.92
CA GLY A 146 -16.16 3.39 0.05
C GLY A 146 -16.13 4.27 -1.19
N HIS A 147 -17.27 4.54 -1.80
CA HIS A 147 -17.38 5.45 -2.94
C HIS A 147 -16.95 6.87 -2.55
N ARG A 148 -17.41 7.37 -1.40
CA ARG A 148 -17.00 8.67 -0.87
C ARG A 148 -15.49 8.73 -0.63
N LEU A 149 -14.92 7.74 0.08
CA LEU A 149 -13.49 7.67 0.34
C LEU A 149 -12.67 7.73 -0.95
N TRP A 150 -13.08 6.93 -1.94
CA TRP A 150 -12.36 6.87 -3.21
C TRP A 150 -12.44 8.18 -3.97
N GLY A 151 -13.61 8.82 -4.02
CA GLY A 151 -13.80 10.14 -4.61
C GLY A 151 -12.91 11.21 -3.98
N GLU A 152 -12.93 11.31 -2.64
CA GLU A 152 -12.10 12.25 -1.90
C GLU A 152 -10.59 12.03 -2.11
N CYS A 153 -10.15 10.77 -2.21
CA CYS A 153 -8.75 10.46 -2.49
C CYS A 153 -8.34 10.85 -3.92
N LEU A 154 -9.21 10.62 -4.91
CA LEU A 154 -8.96 11.00 -6.31
C LEU A 154 -8.92 12.51 -6.49
N GLU A 155 -9.79 13.26 -5.82
CA GLU A 155 -9.80 14.73 -5.86
C GLU A 155 -8.45 15.31 -5.38
N ARG A 156 -7.90 14.79 -4.27
CA ARG A 156 -6.58 15.22 -3.77
C ARG A 156 -5.45 14.80 -4.70
N ALA A 157 -5.52 13.60 -5.26
CA ALA A 157 -4.50 13.12 -6.19
C ALA A 157 -4.52 13.88 -7.54
N ALA A 158 -5.65 14.43 -7.95
CA ALA A 158 -5.76 15.20 -9.20
C ALA A 158 -4.86 16.45 -9.23
N ALA A 159 -4.48 16.97 -8.08
CA ALA A 159 -3.54 18.09 -7.97
C ALA A 159 -2.08 17.67 -8.27
N VAL A 160 -1.77 16.38 -8.40
CA VAL A 160 -0.43 15.86 -8.63
C VAL A 160 -0.22 15.55 -10.12
N PRO A 161 0.56 16.37 -10.88
CA PRO A 161 0.62 16.30 -12.35
C PRO A 161 1.02 14.94 -12.95
N ARG A 162 1.74 14.11 -12.21
CA ARG A 162 2.23 12.80 -12.70
C ARG A 162 1.17 11.69 -12.74
N PHE A 163 -0.01 11.94 -12.19
CA PHE A 163 -1.08 10.92 -12.11
C PHE A 163 -2.19 11.19 -13.13
N GLU A 164 -1.85 11.18 -14.42
CA GLU A 164 -2.82 11.37 -15.52
C GLU A 164 -4.01 10.40 -15.43
N TRP A 165 -3.78 9.16 -14.97
CA TRP A 165 -4.82 8.17 -14.78
C TRP A 165 -5.89 8.56 -13.74
N VAL A 166 -5.55 9.49 -12.81
CA VAL A 166 -6.50 9.97 -11.78
C VAL A 166 -7.68 10.68 -12.41
N ALA A 167 -7.44 11.49 -13.44
CA ALA A 167 -8.51 12.19 -14.15
C ALA A 167 -9.49 11.18 -14.78
N GLU A 168 -8.99 10.15 -15.45
CA GLU A 168 -9.82 9.07 -16.01
C GLU A 168 -10.57 8.30 -14.93
N ALA A 169 -9.90 7.99 -13.82
CA ALA A 169 -10.49 7.26 -12.71
C ALA A 169 -11.63 8.08 -12.08
N SER A 170 -11.43 9.38 -11.86
CA SER A 170 -12.45 10.29 -11.32
C SER A 170 -13.67 10.40 -12.24
N ASP A 171 -13.44 10.49 -13.54
CA ASP A 171 -14.51 10.61 -14.52
C ASP A 171 -15.33 9.30 -14.65
N ARG A 172 -14.66 8.14 -14.64
CA ARG A 172 -15.33 6.83 -14.63
C ARG A 172 -16.13 6.61 -13.34
N LEU A 173 -15.59 7.03 -12.20
CA LEU A 173 -16.28 6.95 -10.91
C LEU A 173 -17.60 7.76 -10.97
N ARG A 174 -17.54 9.00 -11.47
CA ARG A 174 -18.72 9.85 -11.63
C ARG A 174 -19.78 9.22 -12.55
N ARG A 175 -19.36 8.46 -13.56
CA ARG A 175 -20.25 7.78 -14.50
C ARG A 175 -20.73 6.39 -14.02
N GLY A 176 -20.35 5.96 -12.82
CA GLY A 176 -20.71 4.65 -12.27
C GLY A 176 -20.10 3.46 -13.02
N GLN A 177 -19.03 3.67 -13.79
CA GLN A 177 -18.41 2.61 -14.59
C GLN A 177 -17.38 1.82 -13.76
N PRO A 178 -17.22 0.49 -14.00
CA PRO A 178 -16.17 -0.30 -13.36
C PRO A 178 -14.79 0.25 -13.70
N GLN A 179 -13.93 0.34 -12.68
CA GLN A 179 -12.56 0.78 -12.86
C GLN A 179 -11.60 -0.41 -12.87
N MET A 180 -10.81 -0.52 -13.92
CA MET A 180 -9.59 -1.31 -13.91
C MET A 180 -8.43 -0.38 -14.23
N VAL A 181 -7.63 -0.05 -13.23
CA VAL A 181 -6.40 0.73 -13.40
C VAL A 181 -5.24 -0.24 -13.45
N MET A 182 -4.46 -0.17 -14.52
CA MET A 182 -3.23 -0.97 -14.64
C MET A 182 -2.10 -0.23 -13.91
N PRO A 183 -1.60 -0.73 -12.78
CA PRO A 183 -0.50 -0.08 -12.08
C PRO A 183 0.76 -0.12 -12.93
N ARG A 184 1.47 0.99 -13.02
CA ARG A 184 2.82 1.03 -13.58
C ARG A 184 3.74 0.26 -12.63
N LEU A 185 4.47 -0.73 -13.15
CA LEU A 185 5.42 -1.49 -12.35
C LEU A 185 6.67 -0.65 -12.13
N GLY A 186 6.92 -0.25 -10.90
CA GLY A 186 8.16 0.35 -10.47
C GLY A 186 9.31 -0.66 -10.34
N GLN A 187 10.48 -0.20 -9.94
CA GLN A 187 11.68 -1.06 -9.84
C GLN A 187 11.50 -2.22 -8.86
N GLY A 188 10.82 -2.01 -7.73
CA GLY A 188 10.59 -3.04 -6.71
C GLY A 188 9.65 -4.13 -7.24
N SER A 189 8.52 -3.77 -7.85
CA SER A 189 7.60 -4.72 -8.46
C SER A 189 8.24 -5.50 -9.60
N PHE A 190 9.10 -4.84 -10.40
CA PHE A 190 9.86 -5.50 -11.45
C PHE A 190 10.85 -6.52 -10.88
N ARG A 191 11.68 -6.13 -9.89
CA ARG A 191 12.61 -7.02 -9.21
C ARG A 191 11.91 -8.19 -8.55
N LEU A 192 10.75 -7.96 -7.94
CA LEU A 192 9.94 -8.99 -7.33
C LEU A 192 9.49 -10.04 -8.36
N ARG A 193 9.09 -9.59 -9.55
CA ARG A 193 8.70 -10.47 -10.65
C ARG A 193 9.85 -11.35 -11.12
N CYS A 194 11.03 -10.79 -11.30
CA CYS A 194 12.24 -11.50 -11.72
C CYS A 194 12.78 -12.48 -10.66
N SER A 195 12.44 -12.24 -9.37
CA SER A 195 12.89 -13.06 -8.26
C SER A 195 11.97 -14.25 -7.96
N MET A 196 10.80 -14.33 -8.56
CA MET A 196 9.88 -15.44 -8.38
C MET A 196 10.22 -16.60 -9.36
N PRO A 197 10.24 -17.85 -8.89
CA PRO A 197 10.36 -18.98 -9.78
C PRO A 197 9.19 -18.98 -10.79
N THR A 198 9.49 -19.21 -12.05
CA THR A 198 8.48 -19.38 -13.09
C THR A 198 7.56 -20.54 -12.67
N PRO A 199 6.24 -20.40 -12.68
CA PRO A 199 5.35 -21.52 -12.39
C PRO A 199 5.63 -22.64 -13.41
N ALA A 200 5.84 -23.86 -12.92
CA ALA A 200 6.04 -25.03 -13.76
C ALA A 200 4.81 -25.19 -14.69
N PRO A 201 5.00 -25.57 -15.96
CA PRO A 201 3.88 -25.83 -16.84
C PRO A 201 3.00 -26.93 -16.23
N VAL A 202 1.72 -26.64 -16.11
CA VAL A 202 0.71 -27.63 -15.71
C VAL A 202 0.65 -28.69 -16.80
N ARG A 203 1.00 -29.92 -16.46
CA ARG A 203 0.79 -31.09 -17.33
C ARG A 203 -0.64 -31.56 -17.22
#